data_bd676fabda6c540a684fcab8de194585
#
_entry.id   bd676fabda6c540a684fcab8de194585
#
_cell.length_a   1.000
_cell.length_b   1.000
_cell.length_c   1.000
_cell.angle_alpha   90.00
_cell.angle_beta   90.00
_cell.angle_gamma   90.00
#
_symmetry.space_group_name_H-M   'P 1'
#
loop_
_entity.id
_entity.type
_entity.pdbx_description
1 polymer ?
#
loop_
_entity_poly.entity_id
_entity_poly.type
_entity_poly.pdbx_seq_one_letter_code
_entity_poly.pdbx_strand_id
1 'polypeptide(L)'
;MRDPMKDHLHELVSQTSTTAEAGLIVREYLQARVLEALQRAGTFSTWAFFGGTALRFLFRLPRFSEDLDFSRIDTEPVREKTREEFEHFTDRVRAAFESEAYQVELRSRPDAVVQSAFVGFPGLPYELGLSRHTSQKLSIKIEVDTNPPPHAGTDTTIVRRHVLLNLLHSEYGTAHSLAGADPRRQCRNARCRMAPDGC
;
A
#
# COMPACT_ATOMS: atom_id res chain seq x y z
N MET A 1 -21.21 0.43 -19.76
CA MET A 1 -19.83 0.24 -20.25
C MET A 1 -19.08 -0.45 -19.11
N ARG A 2 -18.56 -1.66 -19.31
CA ARG A 2 -17.80 -2.37 -18.25
C ARG A 2 -16.49 -1.64 -18.04
N ASP A 3 -16.05 -1.56 -16.79
CA ASP A 3 -14.78 -0.92 -16.44
C ASP A 3 -13.65 -1.93 -16.64
N PRO A 4 -12.66 -1.68 -17.53
CA PRO A 4 -11.57 -2.59 -17.83
C PRO A 4 -10.78 -3.04 -16.59
N MET A 5 -10.72 -2.19 -15.56
CA MET A 5 -10.00 -2.47 -14.33
C MET A 5 -10.73 -3.48 -13.44
N LYS A 6 -12.06 -3.40 -13.37
CA LYS A 6 -12.89 -4.40 -12.67
C LYS A 6 -12.91 -5.73 -13.42
N ASP A 7 -12.94 -5.70 -14.76
CA ASP A 7 -12.84 -6.91 -15.58
C ASP A 7 -11.52 -7.66 -15.31
N HIS A 8 -10.42 -6.92 -15.15
CA HIS A 8 -9.14 -7.51 -14.77
C HIS A 8 -9.17 -8.14 -13.38
N LEU A 9 -9.78 -7.51 -12.38
CA LEU A 9 -9.95 -8.12 -11.06
C LEU A 9 -10.76 -9.41 -11.11
N HIS A 10 -11.82 -9.47 -11.91
CA HIS A 10 -12.60 -10.69 -12.12
C HIS A 10 -11.74 -11.79 -12.75
N GLU A 11 -10.91 -11.47 -13.71
CA GLU A 11 -9.98 -12.42 -14.32
C GLU A 11 -8.99 -12.96 -13.28
N LEU A 12 -8.39 -12.08 -12.45
CA LEU A 12 -7.49 -12.48 -11.38
C LEU A 12 -8.14 -13.47 -10.40
N VAL A 13 -9.35 -13.17 -9.96
CA VAL A 13 -10.12 -14.02 -9.06
C VAL A 13 -10.43 -15.38 -9.70
N SER A 14 -10.78 -15.41 -11.00
CA SER A 14 -11.11 -16.64 -11.72
C SER A 14 -9.94 -17.63 -11.84
N GLN A 15 -8.71 -17.14 -11.73
CA GLN A 15 -7.48 -17.96 -11.82
C GLN A 15 -7.06 -18.54 -10.46
N THR A 16 -7.75 -18.21 -9.37
CA THR A 16 -7.40 -18.70 -8.03
C THR A 16 -8.11 -19.99 -7.67
N SER A 17 -7.48 -20.79 -6.81
CA SER A 17 -8.02 -22.08 -6.37
C SER A 17 -8.98 -21.95 -5.19
N THR A 18 -8.85 -20.88 -4.40
CA THR A 18 -9.64 -20.66 -3.18
C THR A 18 -10.06 -19.20 -3.01
N THR A 19 -11.19 -18.97 -2.34
CA THR A 19 -11.66 -17.62 -1.99
C THR A 19 -10.65 -16.86 -1.10
N ALA A 20 -9.94 -17.58 -0.23
CA ALA A 20 -8.91 -16.98 0.62
C ALA A 20 -7.73 -16.46 -0.22
N GLU A 21 -7.23 -17.24 -1.15
CA GLU A 21 -6.18 -16.84 -2.09
C GLU A 21 -6.63 -15.66 -2.95
N ALA A 22 -7.84 -15.72 -3.49
CA ALA A 22 -8.43 -14.62 -4.26
C ALA A 22 -8.47 -13.32 -3.47
N GLY A 23 -8.86 -13.37 -2.20
CA GLY A 23 -8.87 -12.19 -1.32
C GLY A 23 -7.50 -11.57 -1.12
N LEU A 24 -6.45 -12.39 -0.99
CA LEU A 24 -5.07 -11.93 -0.88
C LEU A 24 -4.57 -11.28 -2.17
N ILE A 25 -4.89 -11.88 -3.33
CA ILE A 25 -4.51 -11.35 -4.64
C ILE A 25 -5.20 -10.01 -4.93
N VAL A 26 -6.50 -9.92 -4.65
CA VAL A 26 -7.25 -8.67 -4.80
C VAL A 26 -6.67 -7.58 -3.90
N ARG A 27 -6.33 -7.90 -2.65
CA ARG A 27 -5.68 -6.95 -1.74
C ARG A 27 -4.35 -6.46 -2.30
N GLU A 28 -3.50 -7.36 -2.76
CA GLU A 28 -2.19 -7.01 -3.34
C GLU A 28 -2.35 -6.14 -4.60
N TYR A 29 -3.35 -6.43 -5.43
CA TYR A 29 -3.68 -5.59 -6.58
C TYR A 29 -4.05 -4.16 -6.14
N LEU A 30 -4.95 -4.03 -5.17
CA LEU A 30 -5.37 -2.71 -4.68
C LEU A 30 -4.22 -1.96 -4.01
N GLN A 31 -3.33 -2.65 -3.27
CA GLN A 31 -2.11 -2.06 -2.72
C GLN A 31 -1.21 -1.49 -3.82
N ALA A 32 -1.01 -2.23 -4.91
CA ALA A 32 -0.22 -1.76 -6.05
C ALA A 32 -0.86 -0.51 -6.70
N ARG A 33 -2.19 -0.48 -6.81
CA ARG A 33 -2.93 0.69 -7.34
C ARG A 33 -2.86 1.90 -6.41
N VAL A 34 -2.89 1.69 -5.08
CA VAL A 34 -2.66 2.76 -4.11
C VAL A 34 -1.25 3.33 -4.26
N LEU A 35 -0.22 2.48 -4.38
CA LEU A 35 1.16 2.91 -4.60
C LEU A 35 1.30 3.72 -5.89
N GLU A 36 0.64 3.31 -6.97
CA GLU A 36 0.62 4.06 -8.24
C GLU A 36 -0.03 5.44 -8.06
N ALA A 37 -1.16 5.53 -7.37
CA ALA A 37 -1.83 6.81 -7.12
C ALA A 37 -0.95 7.74 -6.26
N LEU A 38 -0.30 7.20 -5.22
CA LEU A 38 0.67 7.92 -4.40
C LEU A 38 1.87 8.40 -5.22
N GLN A 39 2.39 7.57 -6.12
CA GLN A 39 3.48 7.94 -7.02
C GLN A 39 3.09 9.11 -7.92
N ARG A 40 1.91 9.04 -8.54
CA ARG A 40 1.39 10.12 -9.39
C ARG A 40 1.14 11.42 -8.61
N ALA A 41 0.87 11.32 -7.33
CA ALA A 41 0.73 12.46 -6.43
C ALA A 41 2.07 13.06 -5.97
N GLY A 42 3.21 12.40 -6.27
CA GLY A 42 4.55 12.85 -5.89
C GLY A 42 4.97 12.48 -4.47
N THR A 43 4.24 11.58 -3.82
CA THR A 43 4.43 11.17 -2.41
C THR A 43 5.85 10.71 -2.11
N PHE A 44 6.48 9.98 -3.03
CA PHE A 44 7.82 9.40 -2.82
C PHE A 44 8.97 10.42 -2.82
N SER A 45 8.68 11.71 -3.00
CA SER A 45 9.64 12.77 -2.74
C SER A 45 9.83 13.06 -1.25
N THR A 46 8.84 12.69 -0.42
CA THR A 46 8.80 13.00 1.02
C THR A 46 8.57 11.76 1.89
N TRP A 47 8.09 10.65 1.33
CA TRP A 47 7.86 9.40 2.05
C TRP A 47 8.70 8.26 1.47
N ALA A 48 9.26 7.46 2.35
CA ALA A 48 9.93 6.21 2.01
C ALA A 48 9.03 5.02 2.32
N PHE A 49 8.83 4.13 1.35
CA PHE A 49 8.05 2.92 1.48
C PHE A 49 8.88 1.82 2.15
N PHE A 50 8.35 1.18 3.20
CA PHE A 50 9.03 0.13 3.95
C PHE A 50 8.04 -0.95 4.43
N GLY A 51 8.45 -1.80 5.36
CA GLY A 51 7.59 -2.81 5.97
C GLY A 51 7.38 -4.06 5.13
N GLY A 52 6.39 -4.87 5.53
CA GLY A 52 6.15 -6.18 4.95
C GLY A 52 5.75 -6.15 3.48
N THR A 53 4.92 -5.19 3.10
CA THR A 53 4.48 -5.03 1.71
C THR A 53 5.61 -4.55 0.81
N ALA A 54 6.48 -3.64 1.28
CA ALA A 54 7.67 -3.25 0.55
C ALA A 54 8.60 -4.43 0.31
N LEU A 55 8.85 -5.25 1.33
CA LEU A 55 9.66 -6.46 1.20
C LEU A 55 9.06 -7.46 0.19
N ARG A 56 7.73 -7.60 0.17
CA ARG A 56 7.07 -8.45 -0.81
C ARG A 56 7.20 -7.92 -2.23
N PHE A 57 6.96 -6.65 -2.46
CA PHE A 57 7.03 -6.05 -3.80
C PHE A 57 8.47 -5.95 -4.32
N LEU A 58 9.44 -5.62 -3.46
CA LEU A 58 10.83 -5.41 -3.87
C LEU A 58 11.64 -6.70 -3.90
N PHE A 59 11.42 -7.61 -2.93
CA PHE A 59 12.24 -8.80 -2.73
C PHE A 59 11.48 -10.11 -2.89
N ARG A 60 10.23 -10.07 -3.36
CA ARG A 60 9.39 -11.25 -3.64
C ARG A 60 9.19 -12.17 -2.43
N LEU A 61 9.07 -11.60 -1.24
CA LEU A 61 8.77 -12.43 -0.08
C LEU A 61 7.44 -13.16 -0.27
N PRO A 62 7.36 -14.47 0.08
CA PRO A 62 6.15 -15.26 -0.15
C PRO A 62 4.98 -14.86 0.76
N ARG A 63 5.27 -14.19 1.89
CA ARG A 63 4.26 -13.76 2.86
C ARG A 63 3.51 -12.53 2.34
N PHE A 64 2.18 -12.61 2.32
CA PHE A 64 1.32 -11.45 2.09
C PHE A 64 1.37 -10.51 3.31
N SER A 65 1.27 -9.21 3.04
CA SER A 65 1.16 -8.15 4.04
C SER A 65 -0.09 -7.33 3.75
N GLU A 66 -0.70 -6.76 4.79
CA GLU A 66 -1.99 -6.09 4.66
C GLU A 66 -1.87 -4.57 4.54
N ASP A 67 -0.83 -3.98 5.15
CA ASP A 67 -0.66 -2.55 5.32
C ASP A 67 0.39 -1.99 4.34
N LEU A 68 0.29 -0.71 4.04
CA LEU A 68 1.30 0.06 3.33
C LEU A 68 1.96 1.01 4.33
N ASP A 69 3.21 0.69 4.68
CA ASP A 69 3.97 1.40 5.70
C ASP A 69 4.95 2.37 5.04
N PHE A 70 4.92 3.61 5.51
CA PHE A 70 5.79 4.68 5.06
C PHE A 70 6.46 5.37 6.25
N SER A 71 7.64 5.93 6.00
CA SER A 71 8.30 6.84 6.91
C SER A 71 8.66 8.12 6.17
N ARG A 72 8.59 9.25 6.85
CA ARG A 72 9.06 10.50 6.26
C ARG A 72 10.56 10.44 5.99
N ILE A 73 10.99 11.14 4.92
CA ILE A 73 12.41 11.24 4.55
C ILE A 73 13.02 12.49 5.22
N ASP A 74 12.23 13.56 5.37
CA ASP A 74 12.65 14.81 5.99
C ASP A 74 12.66 14.71 7.52
N THR A 75 13.70 15.25 8.15
CA THR A 75 13.91 15.19 9.59
C THR A 75 13.33 16.38 10.37
N GLU A 76 12.86 17.41 9.67
CA GLU A 76 12.31 18.63 10.29
C GLU A 76 10.90 18.96 9.79
N PRO A 77 9.92 18.08 10.03
CA PRO A 77 8.56 18.34 9.59
C PRO A 77 7.84 19.34 10.49
N VAL A 78 7.30 20.40 9.92
CA VAL A 78 6.30 21.20 10.59
C VAL A 78 5.01 20.40 10.66
N ARG A 79 4.47 20.18 11.86
CA ARG A 79 3.33 19.28 12.10
C ARG A 79 2.11 19.59 11.23
N GLU A 80 1.81 20.87 11.02
CA GLU A 80 0.71 21.30 10.18
C GLU A 80 0.93 20.94 8.71
N LYS A 81 2.12 21.15 8.19
CA LYS A 81 2.51 20.78 6.84
C LYS A 81 2.42 19.28 6.61
N THR A 82 2.82 18.45 7.58
CA THR A 82 2.70 16.99 7.49
C THR A 82 1.26 16.51 7.44
N ARG A 83 0.38 17.19 8.18
CA ARG A 83 -1.06 16.90 8.16
C ARG A 83 -1.67 17.19 6.80
N GLU A 84 -1.47 18.43 6.30
CA GLU A 84 -2.00 18.85 5.00
C GLU A 84 -1.48 17.96 3.85
N GLU A 85 -0.21 17.61 3.89
CA GLU A 85 0.42 16.72 2.93
C GLU A 85 -0.20 15.31 2.97
N PHE A 86 -0.42 14.76 4.17
CA PHE A 86 -1.06 13.46 4.33
C PHE A 86 -2.50 13.45 3.80
N GLU A 87 -3.28 14.47 4.15
CA GLU A 87 -4.66 14.66 3.65
C GLU A 87 -4.66 14.79 2.13
N HIS A 88 -3.78 15.62 1.57
CA HIS A 88 -3.64 15.78 0.13
C HIS A 88 -3.37 14.44 -0.58
N PHE A 89 -2.40 13.67 -0.14
CA PHE A 89 -2.04 12.41 -0.79
C PHE A 89 -3.15 11.36 -0.66
N THR A 90 -3.79 11.26 0.49
CA THR A 90 -4.90 10.30 0.68
C THR A 90 -6.12 10.69 -0.13
N ASP A 91 -6.41 11.98 -0.30
CA ASP A 91 -7.47 12.46 -1.18
C ASP A 91 -7.17 12.18 -2.66
N ARG A 92 -5.89 12.28 -3.08
CA ARG A 92 -5.47 11.89 -4.44
C ARG A 92 -5.66 10.39 -4.70
N VAL A 93 -5.39 9.55 -3.68
CA VAL A 93 -5.67 8.11 -3.77
C VAL A 93 -7.17 7.87 -3.94
N ARG A 94 -8.02 8.50 -3.11
CA ARG A 94 -9.48 8.38 -3.24
C ARG A 94 -9.94 8.78 -4.62
N ALA A 95 -9.57 9.97 -5.10
CA ALA A 95 -9.97 10.49 -6.41
C ALA A 95 -9.55 9.58 -7.57
N ALA A 96 -8.37 8.95 -7.47
CA ALA A 96 -7.89 8.01 -8.48
C ALA A 96 -8.84 6.80 -8.62
N PHE A 97 -9.25 6.18 -7.50
CA PHE A 97 -10.17 5.05 -7.53
C PHE A 97 -11.60 5.45 -7.91
N GLU A 98 -12.09 6.61 -7.44
CA GLU A 98 -13.41 7.12 -7.82
C GLU A 98 -13.49 7.38 -9.33
N SER A 99 -12.40 7.86 -9.95
CA SER A 99 -12.33 8.05 -11.41
C SER A 99 -12.42 6.74 -12.21
N GLU A 100 -12.10 5.61 -11.56
CA GLU A 100 -12.22 4.24 -12.09
C GLU A 100 -13.52 3.55 -11.62
N ALA A 101 -14.52 4.32 -11.24
CA ALA A 101 -15.84 3.84 -10.82
C ALA A 101 -15.85 2.89 -9.60
N TYR A 102 -14.79 2.94 -8.74
CA TYR A 102 -14.85 2.28 -7.44
C TYR A 102 -15.65 3.13 -6.46
N GLN A 103 -16.43 2.45 -5.61
CA GLN A 103 -16.96 3.08 -4.41
C GLN A 103 -15.82 3.11 -3.38
N VAL A 104 -15.52 4.30 -2.84
CA VAL A 104 -14.40 4.49 -1.92
C VAL A 104 -14.87 5.15 -0.63
N GLU A 105 -14.50 4.56 0.50
CA GLU A 105 -14.59 5.17 1.82
C GLU A 105 -13.19 5.49 2.33
N LEU A 106 -12.92 6.77 2.60
CA LEU A 106 -11.67 7.20 3.22
C LEU A 106 -11.90 7.54 4.69
N ARG A 107 -11.12 6.94 5.59
CA ARG A 107 -11.07 7.28 7.02
C ARG A 107 -9.62 7.55 7.38
N SER A 108 -9.31 8.73 7.90
CA SER A 108 -7.94 9.14 8.22
C SER A 108 -7.79 9.63 9.65
N ARG A 109 -6.55 9.54 10.17
CA ARG A 109 -6.09 10.11 11.44
C ARG A 109 -4.78 10.87 11.18
N PRO A 110 -4.88 12.09 10.65
CA PRO A 110 -3.70 12.86 10.22
C PRO A 110 -2.92 13.52 11.36
N ASP A 111 -3.52 13.62 12.56
CA ASP A 111 -2.91 14.33 13.71
C ASP A 111 -2.05 13.42 14.61
N ALA A 112 -1.98 12.11 14.32
CA ALA A 112 -1.20 11.17 15.10
C ALA A 112 0.29 11.22 14.74
N VAL A 113 1.16 10.77 15.65
CA VAL A 113 2.60 10.57 15.37
C VAL A 113 2.80 9.56 14.25
N VAL A 114 2.01 8.49 14.26
CA VAL A 114 1.86 7.61 13.11
C VAL A 114 0.53 7.96 12.47
N GLN A 115 0.59 8.74 11.41
CA GLN A 115 -0.59 9.11 10.62
C GLN A 115 -1.13 7.85 9.95
N SER A 116 -2.44 7.69 9.88
CA SER A 116 -3.04 6.51 9.27
C SER A 116 -4.28 6.83 8.47
N ALA A 117 -4.47 6.13 7.37
CA ALA A 117 -5.69 6.17 6.56
C ALA A 117 -6.12 4.76 6.17
N PHE A 118 -7.43 4.55 6.11
CA PHE A 118 -8.06 3.35 5.56
C PHE A 118 -8.80 3.72 4.29
N VAL A 119 -8.35 3.16 3.18
CA VAL A 119 -9.01 3.25 1.88
C VAL A 119 -9.90 2.01 1.76
N GLY A 120 -11.19 2.16 1.98
CA GLY A 120 -12.18 1.08 1.96
C GLY A 120 -12.90 0.99 0.64
N PHE A 121 -13.19 -0.23 0.19
CA PHE A 121 -13.90 -0.56 -1.04
C PHE A 121 -15.18 -1.33 -0.66
N PRO A 122 -16.28 -0.63 -0.29
CA PRO A 122 -17.53 -1.27 0.07
C PRO A 122 -18.14 -1.98 -1.15
N GLY A 123 -18.69 -3.18 -0.90
CA GLY A 123 -19.33 -3.99 -1.94
C GLY A 123 -18.38 -4.72 -2.89
N LEU A 124 -17.11 -4.31 -3.00
CA LEU A 124 -16.16 -4.94 -3.92
C LEU A 124 -15.99 -6.45 -3.68
N PRO A 125 -15.89 -6.97 -2.43
CA PRO A 125 -15.85 -8.41 -2.23
C PRO A 125 -17.10 -9.15 -2.75
N TYR A 126 -18.27 -8.54 -2.66
CA TYR A 126 -19.51 -9.10 -3.20
C TYR A 126 -19.50 -9.08 -4.73
N GLU A 127 -19.12 -7.97 -5.36
CA GLU A 127 -18.99 -7.85 -6.82
C GLU A 127 -18.06 -8.90 -7.41
N LEU A 128 -16.97 -9.22 -6.71
CA LEU A 128 -15.98 -10.22 -7.12
C LEU A 128 -16.35 -11.66 -6.74
N GLY A 129 -17.51 -11.90 -6.13
CA GLY A 129 -17.93 -13.23 -5.69
C GLY A 129 -17.14 -13.81 -4.50
N LEU A 130 -16.36 -12.94 -3.80
CA LEU A 130 -15.57 -13.32 -2.62
C LEU A 130 -16.39 -13.28 -1.32
N SER A 131 -17.59 -12.69 -1.36
CA SER A 131 -18.48 -12.58 -0.22
C SER A 131 -19.93 -12.71 -0.65
N ARG A 132 -20.76 -13.24 0.26
CA ARG A 132 -22.23 -13.24 0.12
C ARG A 132 -22.89 -11.97 0.66
N HIS A 133 -22.12 -11.11 1.35
CA HIS A 133 -22.62 -9.90 2.00
C HIS A 133 -22.28 -8.67 1.16
N THR A 134 -23.27 -7.96 0.68
CA THR A 134 -23.14 -6.73 -0.11
C THR A 134 -22.47 -5.60 0.66
N SER A 135 -22.58 -5.61 1.99
CA SER A 135 -21.97 -4.59 2.89
C SER A 135 -20.53 -4.89 3.24
N GLN A 136 -20.00 -6.06 2.88
CA GLN A 136 -18.60 -6.37 3.16
C GLN A 136 -17.67 -5.46 2.37
N LYS A 137 -16.64 -4.95 3.03
CA LYS A 137 -15.62 -4.11 2.40
C LYS A 137 -14.24 -4.73 2.54
N LEU A 138 -13.41 -4.50 1.56
CA LEU A 138 -11.97 -4.67 1.64
C LEU A 138 -11.35 -3.31 1.92
N SER A 139 -10.36 -3.23 2.79
CA SER A 139 -9.68 -1.98 3.12
C SER A 139 -8.19 -2.14 3.00
N ILE A 140 -7.53 -1.11 2.46
CA ILE A 140 -6.08 -0.96 2.45
C ILE A 140 -5.73 0.10 3.48
N LYS A 141 -4.83 -0.23 4.40
CA LYS A 141 -4.33 0.69 5.40
C LYS A 141 -3.04 1.34 4.90
N ILE A 142 -2.93 2.64 5.07
CA ILE A 142 -1.74 3.44 4.82
C ILE A 142 -1.29 3.98 6.18
N GLU A 143 -0.04 3.75 6.54
CA GLU A 143 0.57 4.31 7.76
C GLU A 143 1.83 5.10 7.41
N VAL A 144 1.98 6.27 8.03
CA VAL A 144 3.15 7.12 7.82
C VAL A 144 3.74 7.49 9.18
N ASP A 145 4.94 7.00 9.45
CA ASP A 145 5.71 7.43 10.61
C ASP A 145 6.27 8.84 10.34
N THR A 146 5.84 9.80 11.15
CA THR A 146 6.29 11.20 11.06
C THR A 146 7.55 11.48 11.87
N ASN A 147 8.08 10.47 12.57
CA ASN A 147 9.29 10.58 13.37
C ASN A 147 10.35 9.57 12.87
N PRO A 148 10.95 9.81 11.68
CA PRO A 148 11.90 8.88 11.09
C PRO A 148 13.10 8.64 12.01
N PRO A 149 13.68 7.42 12.03
CA PRO A 149 14.88 7.17 12.78
C PRO A 149 16.03 8.04 12.27
N PRO A 150 16.85 8.63 13.16
CA PRO A 150 17.96 9.46 12.74
C PRO A 150 18.94 8.64 11.87
N HIS A 151 19.43 9.26 10.80
CA HIS A 151 20.34 8.67 9.84
C HIS A 151 19.79 7.45 9.05
N ALA A 152 18.46 7.36 8.90
CA ALA A 152 17.87 6.39 7.99
C ALA A 152 18.27 6.71 6.54
N GLY A 153 18.94 5.76 5.89
CA GLY A 153 19.24 5.84 4.46
C GLY A 153 18.04 5.41 3.62
N THR A 154 17.84 6.04 2.47
CA THR A 154 16.83 5.66 1.47
C THR A 154 17.49 5.33 0.15
N ASP A 155 16.94 4.34 -0.54
CA ASP A 155 17.28 4.00 -1.92
C ASP A 155 16.10 4.22 -2.84
N THR A 156 16.38 4.55 -4.11
CA THR A 156 15.35 4.68 -5.15
C THR A 156 15.36 3.44 -6.03
N THR A 157 14.23 2.79 -6.17
CA THR A 157 14.07 1.60 -7.00
C THR A 157 12.70 1.55 -7.65
N ILE A 158 12.55 0.69 -8.66
CA ILE A 158 11.27 0.47 -9.32
C ILE A 158 10.53 -0.66 -8.61
N VAL A 159 9.34 -0.36 -8.09
CA VAL A 159 8.45 -1.38 -7.54
C VAL A 159 7.76 -2.09 -8.71
N ARG A 160 7.98 -3.40 -8.82
CA ARG A 160 7.33 -4.24 -9.82
C ARG A 160 6.40 -5.24 -9.14
N ARG A 161 5.17 -5.29 -9.61
CA ARG A 161 4.23 -6.31 -9.17
C ARG A 161 4.48 -7.61 -9.93
N HIS A 162 4.93 -8.65 -9.24
CA HIS A 162 5.29 -9.91 -9.86
C HIS A 162 4.14 -10.90 -10.04
N VAL A 163 3.01 -10.71 -9.37
CA VAL A 163 2.01 -11.76 -9.23
C VAL A 163 1.20 -12.01 -10.50
N LEU A 164 1.16 -11.08 -11.47
CA LEU A 164 0.27 -11.24 -12.64
C LEU A 164 0.76 -10.47 -13.88
N LEU A 165 2.06 -10.38 -14.06
CA LEU A 165 2.70 -9.55 -15.08
C LEU A 165 2.65 -10.10 -16.52
N ASN A 166 1.91 -11.14 -16.81
CA ASN A 166 1.76 -11.55 -18.21
C ASN A 166 0.80 -10.65 -19.01
N LEU A 167 0.08 -9.72 -18.39
CA LEU A 167 -0.95 -8.94 -19.09
C LEU A 167 -0.85 -7.41 -19.00
N LEU A 168 -0.08 -6.83 -18.08
CA LEU A 168 0.03 -5.37 -18.01
C LEU A 168 1.48 -4.93 -17.79
N HIS A 169 2.05 -4.28 -18.79
CA HIS A 169 3.31 -3.53 -18.70
C HIS A 169 3.12 -2.22 -17.92
N SER A 170 2.61 -2.29 -16.70
CA SER A 170 2.55 -1.14 -15.81
C SER A 170 3.76 -1.17 -14.89
N GLU A 171 4.81 -0.49 -15.27
CA GLU A 171 5.90 -0.14 -14.36
C GLU A 171 5.35 0.93 -13.42
N TYR A 172 5.18 0.59 -12.15
CA TYR A 172 4.87 1.58 -11.12
C TYR A 172 6.15 2.38 -10.88
N GLY A 173 6.03 3.69 -10.93
CA GLY A 173 7.14 4.62 -10.89
C GLY A 173 8.15 4.42 -9.76
N THR A 174 9.15 5.24 -9.73
CA THR A 174 10.20 5.20 -8.69
C THR A 174 9.63 5.49 -7.32
N ALA A 175 9.79 4.55 -6.39
CA ALA A 175 9.48 4.73 -4.98
C ALA A 175 10.78 4.78 -4.18
N HIS A 176 10.89 5.73 -3.25
CA HIS A 176 11.94 5.67 -2.25
C HIS A 176 11.62 4.57 -1.25
N SER A 177 12.59 3.70 -0.99
CA SER A 177 12.48 2.65 0.02
C SER A 177 13.55 2.86 1.09
N LEU A 178 13.21 2.63 2.35
CA LEU A 178 14.17 2.56 3.46
C LEU A 178 14.93 1.24 3.40
N ALA A 179 15.65 0.96 2.33
CA ALA A 179 16.41 -0.27 2.20
C ALA A 179 17.74 0.00 1.53
N GLY A 180 18.79 -0.06 2.29
CA GLY A 180 20.09 -0.42 1.71
C GLY A 180 19.98 -1.83 1.12
N ALA A 181 20.69 -2.13 0.04
CA ALA A 181 20.57 -3.31 -0.81
C ALA A 181 20.72 -4.69 -0.13
N ASP A 182 20.81 -4.78 1.19
CA ASP A 182 20.91 -6.02 1.97
C ASP A 182 19.62 -6.26 2.79
N PRO A 183 18.80 -7.27 2.42
CA PRO A 183 17.61 -7.66 3.16
C PRO A 183 17.88 -7.96 4.65
N ARG A 184 19.12 -8.37 4.98
CA ARG A 184 19.53 -8.67 6.37
C ARG A 184 19.75 -7.40 7.19
N ARG A 185 20.00 -6.26 6.55
CA ARG A 185 20.14 -4.97 7.22
C ARG A 185 18.79 -4.34 7.53
N GLN A 186 17.76 -4.59 6.71
CA GLN A 186 16.40 -4.10 6.94
C GLN A 186 15.80 -4.66 8.23
N CYS A 187 16.02 -5.95 8.53
CA CYS A 187 15.56 -6.56 9.77
C CYS A 187 16.22 -5.97 11.04
N ARG A 188 17.37 -5.32 10.94
CA ARG A 188 18.03 -4.67 12.08
C ARG A 188 17.57 -3.24 12.34
N ASN A 189 17.09 -2.53 11.32
CA ASN A 189 16.62 -1.15 11.43
C ASN A 189 15.10 -1.03 11.53
N ALA A 190 14.34 -1.98 11.01
CA ALA A 190 12.96 -2.16 11.41
C ALA A 190 12.98 -2.68 12.85
N ARG A 191 12.67 -1.83 13.83
CA ARG A 191 12.36 -2.29 15.18
C ARG A 191 11.14 -3.20 15.06
N CYS A 192 11.38 -4.49 14.83
CA CYS A 192 10.45 -5.50 15.26
C CYS A 192 10.31 -5.29 16.77
N ARG A 193 9.20 -4.72 17.23
CA ARG A 193 8.76 -4.91 18.60
C ARG A 193 8.41 -6.38 18.73
N MET A 194 9.41 -7.20 18.97
CA MET A 194 9.19 -8.48 19.60
C MET A 194 8.84 -8.17 21.05
N ALA A 195 7.67 -8.63 21.46
CA ALA A 195 7.34 -8.74 22.87
C ALA A 195 8.48 -9.50 23.59
N PRO A 196 8.81 -9.12 24.82
CA PRO A 196 9.76 -9.88 25.62
C PRO A 196 9.05 -11.14 26.11
N ASP A 197 9.22 -12.25 25.42
CA ASP A 197 9.02 -13.58 26.00
C ASP A 197 9.56 -14.65 25.04
N GLY A 198 10.64 -15.25 25.43
CA GLY A 198 11.07 -16.59 24.98
C GLY A 198 12.30 -16.65 24.08
N CYS A 199 13.45 -16.84 24.73
CA CYS A 199 14.71 -17.50 24.31
C CYS A 199 15.10 -17.53 22.85
#